data_4eed8bedf225b704a911f27b0da7de15
#
_entry.id   4eed8bedf225b704a911f27b0da7de15
#
_cell.length_a   1.000
_cell.length_b   1.000
_cell.length_c   1.000
_cell.angle_alpha   90.00
_cell.angle_beta   90.00
_cell.angle_gamma   90.00
#
_symmetry.space_group_name_H-M   'P 1'
#
loop_
_entity.id
_entity.type
_entity.pdbx_description
1 polymer ?
#
loop_
_entity_poly.entity_id
_entity_poly.type
_entity_poly.pdbx_seq_one_letter_code
_entity_poly.pdbx_strand_id
1 'polypeptide(L)'
;KLMFEPGRSIAANAGILVTRVEYLKPTPEHNFALVDAAMNDMIRPALYQAWLDIQPVRLNSNAEQLRWEIVGPVCETGDFLGKNRELGLAQGDLLALFGAGAYGFTMSSNYNSRGRAPELMVDGDRVHLVRERETIADIMRSESCLPELPE
;
A
#
# COMPACT_ATOMS: atom_id res chain seq x y z
N LYS A 1 8.82 -7.49 38.40
CA LYS A 1 9.33 -6.52 37.44
C LYS A 1 8.72 -6.80 36.09
N LEU A 2 8.04 -5.84 35.47
CA LEU A 2 7.52 -5.93 34.12
C LEU A 2 8.53 -5.28 33.17
N MET A 3 8.77 -5.90 32.03
CA MET A 3 9.60 -5.37 30.94
C MET A 3 8.78 -5.37 29.66
N PHE A 4 8.86 -4.30 28.87
CA PHE A 4 8.13 -4.12 27.62
C PHE A 4 9.11 -3.73 26.52
N GLU A 5 8.86 -4.22 25.31
CA GLU A 5 9.58 -3.84 24.08
C GLU A 5 8.59 -3.21 23.09
N PRO A 6 8.09 -1.97 23.37
CA PRO A 6 7.08 -1.34 22.56
C PRO A 6 7.69 -0.84 21.24
N GLY A 7 7.19 -1.37 20.14
CA GLY A 7 7.57 -0.94 18.79
C GLY A 7 6.37 -0.41 18.03
N ARG A 8 5.44 -1.31 17.64
CA ARG A 8 4.26 -0.96 16.87
C ARG A 8 3.37 0.08 17.57
N SER A 9 3.19 -0.03 18.87
CA SER A 9 2.38 0.93 19.65
C SER A 9 2.92 2.36 19.63
N ILE A 10 4.21 2.55 19.32
CA ILE A 10 4.82 3.87 19.18
C ILE A 10 4.72 4.36 17.74
N ALA A 11 5.09 3.52 16.76
CA ALA A 11 5.36 3.96 15.40
C ALA A 11 4.20 3.77 14.43
N ALA A 12 3.27 2.82 14.67
CA ALA A 12 2.25 2.47 13.69
C ALA A 12 1.39 3.67 13.26
N ASN A 13 0.87 4.41 14.24
CA ASN A 13 -0.02 5.54 13.99
C ASN A 13 0.71 6.80 13.48
N ALA A 14 2.04 6.79 13.45
CA ALA A 14 2.82 7.90 12.90
C ALA A 14 2.89 7.90 11.37
N GLY A 15 2.41 6.84 10.70
CA GLY A 15 2.47 6.74 9.24
C GLY A 15 1.20 6.22 8.61
N ILE A 16 0.96 6.70 7.39
CA ILE A 16 -0.10 6.24 6.50
C ILE A 16 0.50 5.82 5.16
N LEU A 17 -0.13 4.88 4.49
CA LEU A 17 0.11 4.60 3.07
C LEU A 17 -0.99 5.28 2.26
N VAL A 18 -0.60 6.14 1.32
CA VAL A 18 -1.54 6.78 0.41
C VAL A 18 -1.57 6.00 -0.90
N THR A 19 -2.76 5.72 -1.40
CA THR A 19 -2.97 5.01 -2.67
C THR A 19 -4.10 5.64 -3.46
N ARG A 20 -4.08 5.48 -4.77
CA ARG A 20 -5.10 6.01 -5.68
C ARG A 20 -6.02 4.90 -6.15
N VAL A 21 -7.31 5.19 -6.22
CA VAL A 21 -8.30 4.36 -6.88
C VAL A 21 -8.14 4.48 -8.39
N GLU A 22 -7.60 3.45 -9.02
CA GLU A 22 -7.38 3.43 -10.47
C GLU A 22 -8.63 2.98 -11.23
N TYR A 23 -9.39 2.06 -10.67
CA TYR A 23 -10.59 1.53 -11.31
C TYR A 23 -11.60 1.00 -10.29
N LEU A 24 -12.89 1.22 -10.56
CA LEU A 24 -13.99 0.66 -9.79
C LEU A 24 -14.70 -0.39 -10.62
N LYS A 25 -14.81 -1.60 -10.08
CA LYS A 25 -15.47 -2.74 -10.71
C LYS A 25 -16.63 -3.25 -9.84
N PRO A 26 -17.82 -2.68 -9.96
CA PRO A 26 -19.01 -3.24 -9.32
C PRO A 26 -19.41 -4.55 -9.99
N THR A 27 -19.76 -5.55 -9.17
CA THR A 27 -20.32 -6.83 -9.63
C THR A 27 -21.51 -7.20 -8.75
N PRO A 28 -22.36 -8.16 -9.17
CA PRO A 28 -23.53 -8.56 -8.37
C PRO A 28 -23.16 -9.10 -6.97
N GLU A 29 -21.99 -9.72 -6.83
CA GLU A 29 -21.58 -10.38 -5.58
C GLU A 29 -20.61 -9.51 -4.76
N HIS A 30 -19.67 -8.85 -5.42
CA HIS A 30 -18.62 -8.05 -4.79
C HIS A 30 -18.31 -6.80 -5.61
N ASN A 31 -18.01 -5.69 -4.93
CA ASN A 31 -17.47 -4.52 -5.60
C ASN A 31 -15.96 -4.45 -5.34
N PHE A 32 -15.19 -4.26 -6.39
CA PHE A 32 -13.73 -4.13 -6.29
C PHE A 32 -13.30 -2.68 -6.57
N ALA A 33 -12.52 -2.13 -5.67
CA ALA A 33 -11.76 -0.90 -5.90
C ALA A 33 -10.30 -1.27 -6.13
N LEU A 34 -9.86 -1.20 -7.38
CA LEU A 34 -8.48 -1.46 -7.76
C LEU A 34 -7.66 -0.21 -7.49
N VAL A 35 -6.58 -0.34 -6.73
CA VAL A 35 -5.70 0.76 -6.35
C VAL A 35 -4.29 0.55 -6.87
N ASP A 36 -3.46 1.60 -6.88
CA ASP A 36 -2.08 1.53 -7.34
C ASP A 36 -1.10 0.93 -6.32
N ALA A 37 -1.43 0.92 -5.03
CA ALA A 37 -0.68 0.15 -4.03
C ALA A 37 -1.04 -1.33 -4.11
N ALA A 38 -0.12 -2.20 -3.64
CA ALA A 38 -0.28 -3.64 -3.66
C ALA A 38 0.24 -4.29 -2.36
N MET A 39 0.09 -5.61 -2.30
CA MET A 39 0.62 -6.39 -1.17
C MET A 39 2.14 -6.23 -0.99
N ASN A 40 2.88 -5.87 -2.03
CA ASN A 40 4.31 -5.57 -1.92
C ASN A 40 4.59 -4.28 -1.13
N ASP A 41 3.65 -3.33 -1.11
CA ASP A 41 3.76 -2.08 -0.36
C ASP A 41 3.27 -2.25 1.09
N MET A 42 2.20 -3.04 1.28
CA MET A 42 1.59 -3.32 2.58
C MET A 42 1.16 -4.78 2.68
N ILE A 43 2.08 -5.64 3.08
CA ILE A 43 1.86 -7.11 3.11
C ILE A 43 0.93 -7.57 4.24
N ARG A 44 0.75 -6.79 5.28
CA ARG A 44 0.09 -7.24 6.51
C ARG A 44 -1.36 -7.72 6.33
N PRO A 45 -2.22 -7.08 5.51
CA PRO A 45 -3.54 -7.62 5.24
C PRO A 45 -3.49 -9.02 4.60
N ALA A 46 -2.62 -9.21 3.60
CA ALA A 46 -2.47 -10.50 2.92
C ALA A 46 -1.86 -11.57 3.83
N LEU A 47 -0.80 -11.25 4.56
CA LEU A 47 -0.02 -12.22 5.34
C LEU A 47 -0.69 -12.60 6.67
N TYR A 48 -1.30 -11.63 7.35
CA TYR A 48 -1.84 -11.81 8.71
C TYR A 48 -3.35 -11.58 8.79
N GLN A 49 -4.02 -11.31 7.67
CA GLN A 49 -5.42 -10.86 7.67
C GLN A 49 -5.61 -9.60 8.56
N ALA A 50 -4.55 -8.78 8.65
CA ALA A 50 -4.58 -7.59 9.50
C ALA A 50 -5.61 -6.60 8.97
N TRP A 51 -6.48 -6.17 9.88
CA TRP A 51 -7.39 -5.08 9.58
C TRP A 51 -6.63 -3.74 9.75
N LEU A 52 -6.61 -2.94 8.70
CA LEU A 52 -6.10 -1.57 8.71
C LEU A 52 -7.26 -0.64 8.42
N ASP A 53 -7.35 0.49 9.13
CA ASP A 53 -8.33 1.51 8.79
C ASP A 53 -7.99 2.12 7.43
N ILE A 54 -9.00 2.24 6.57
CA ILE A 54 -8.87 2.81 5.22
C ILE A 54 -9.93 3.89 5.07
N GLN A 55 -9.48 5.09 4.77
CA GLN A 55 -10.36 6.24 4.64
C GLN A 55 -10.04 7.03 3.36
N PRO A 56 -11.03 7.64 2.70
CA PRO A 56 -10.78 8.60 1.64
C PRO A 56 -10.02 9.81 2.19
N VAL A 57 -9.01 10.28 1.48
CA VAL A 57 -8.28 11.52 1.82
C VAL A 57 -9.20 12.75 1.73
N ARG A 58 -10.18 12.69 0.82
CA ARG A 58 -11.25 13.68 0.71
C ARG A 58 -12.58 12.96 0.71
N LEU A 59 -13.50 13.39 1.58
CA LEU A 59 -14.84 12.86 1.59
C LEU A 59 -15.59 13.31 0.33
N ASN A 60 -16.10 12.34 -0.42
CA ASN A 60 -16.98 12.58 -1.54
C ASN A 60 -18.44 12.38 -1.08
N SER A 61 -19.08 13.45 -0.66
CA SER A 61 -20.46 13.41 -0.13
C SER A 61 -21.52 12.98 -1.17
N ASN A 62 -21.16 13.00 -2.46
CA ASN A 62 -22.07 12.63 -3.55
C ASN A 62 -21.86 11.18 -4.01
N ALA A 63 -20.80 10.50 -3.57
CA ALA A 63 -20.57 9.11 -3.93
C ALA A 63 -21.46 8.19 -3.07
N GLU A 64 -22.08 7.23 -3.73
CA GLU A 64 -22.85 6.18 -3.06
C GLU A 64 -21.95 5.36 -2.14
N GLN A 65 -22.39 5.14 -0.91
CA GLN A 65 -21.72 4.28 0.06
C GLN A 65 -21.95 2.83 -0.33
N LEU A 66 -20.92 2.19 -0.80
CA LEU A 66 -20.94 0.78 -1.17
C LEU A 66 -19.89 0.00 -0.37
N ARG A 67 -20.05 -1.32 -0.35
CA ARG A 67 -19.08 -2.21 0.26
C ARG A 67 -18.05 -2.65 -0.76
N TRP A 68 -16.78 -2.37 -0.50
CA TRP A 68 -15.66 -2.58 -1.42
C TRP A 68 -14.63 -3.57 -0.89
N GLU A 69 -14.10 -4.38 -1.81
CA GLU A 69 -12.82 -5.07 -1.68
C GLU A 69 -11.73 -4.17 -2.28
N ILE A 70 -10.81 -3.68 -1.44
CA ILE A 70 -9.69 -2.84 -1.88
C ILE A 70 -8.55 -3.76 -2.29
N VAL A 71 -8.25 -3.80 -3.58
CA VAL A 71 -7.31 -4.76 -4.19
C VAL A 71 -6.23 -4.04 -4.98
N GLY A 72 -5.04 -4.62 -4.98
CA GLY A 72 -3.90 -4.11 -5.76
C GLY A 72 -3.87 -4.64 -7.19
N PRO A 73 -2.83 -4.25 -7.97
CA PRO A 73 -2.68 -4.65 -9.37
C PRO A 73 -1.88 -5.95 -9.56
N VAL A 74 -1.42 -6.60 -8.49
CA VAL A 74 -0.62 -7.83 -8.60
C VAL A 74 -1.52 -9.01 -8.94
N CYS A 75 -1.08 -9.85 -9.89
CA CYS A 75 -1.79 -11.07 -10.29
C CYS A 75 -1.62 -12.16 -9.24
N GLU A 76 -2.18 -11.93 -8.06
CA GLU A 76 -2.11 -12.79 -6.88
C GLU A 76 -3.44 -12.70 -6.11
N THR A 77 -4.01 -13.84 -5.75
CA THR A 77 -5.28 -13.89 -5.00
C THR A 77 -5.17 -13.17 -3.64
N GLY A 78 -3.98 -13.15 -3.08
CA GLY A 78 -3.69 -12.46 -1.82
C GLY A 78 -3.52 -10.95 -1.94
N ASP A 79 -3.57 -10.36 -3.14
CA ASP A 79 -3.33 -8.92 -3.33
C ASP A 79 -4.54 -8.08 -2.95
N PHE A 80 -4.83 -8.04 -1.66
CA PHE A 80 -5.83 -7.14 -1.10
C PHE A 80 -5.25 -6.32 0.06
N LEU A 81 -5.73 -5.09 0.17
CA LEU A 81 -5.38 -4.15 1.24
C LEU A 81 -6.49 -4.02 2.28
N GLY A 82 -7.73 -4.31 1.90
CA GLY A 82 -8.86 -4.30 2.81
C GLY A 82 -10.08 -4.96 2.22
N LYS A 83 -10.81 -5.69 3.04
CA LYS A 83 -12.05 -6.38 2.65
C LYS A 83 -13.26 -5.74 3.32
N ASN A 84 -14.40 -5.75 2.62
CA ASN A 84 -15.69 -5.29 3.14
C ASN A 84 -15.65 -3.86 3.67
N ARG A 85 -15.07 -2.90 2.93
CA ARG A 85 -14.96 -1.50 3.34
C ARG A 85 -16.16 -0.72 2.84
N GLU A 86 -16.91 -0.11 3.75
CA GLU A 86 -18.01 0.80 3.39
C GLU A 86 -17.45 2.20 3.10
N LEU A 87 -17.40 2.54 1.81
CA LEU A 87 -16.80 3.79 1.33
C LEU A 87 -17.59 4.32 0.14
N GLY A 88 -17.72 5.65 0.05
CA GLY A 88 -18.16 6.34 -1.16
C GLY A 88 -16.93 6.70 -1.99
N LEU A 89 -16.74 6.02 -3.11
CA LEU A 89 -15.55 6.13 -3.95
C LEU A 89 -15.87 6.56 -5.36
N ALA A 90 -14.95 7.32 -5.95
CA ALA A 90 -14.86 7.57 -7.37
C ALA A 90 -13.46 7.20 -7.89
N GLN A 91 -13.37 6.91 -9.19
CA GLN A 91 -12.08 6.70 -9.84
C GLN A 91 -11.22 7.96 -9.71
N GLY A 92 -9.95 7.80 -9.35
CA GLY A 92 -9.03 8.89 -9.08
C GLY A 92 -8.98 9.35 -7.63
N ASP A 93 -9.89 8.90 -6.77
CA ASP A 93 -9.86 9.22 -5.34
C ASP A 93 -8.59 8.67 -4.69
N LEU A 94 -8.10 9.40 -3.67
CA LEU A 94 -7.00 8.96 -2.84
C LEU A 94 -7.54 8.34 -1.55
N LEU A 95 -6.97 7.20 -1.20
CA LEU A 95 -7.22 6.50 0.06
C LEU A 95 -5.99 6.57 0.96
N ALA A 96 -6.20 6.71 2.25
CA ALA A 96 -5.19 6.60 3.28
C ALA A 96 -5.40 5.29 4.06
N LEU A 97 -4.38 4.43 4.07
CA LEU A 97 -4.32 3.24 4.93
C LEU A 97 -3.54 3.61 6.19
N PHE A 98 -4.21 3.55 7.34
CA PHE A 98 -3.64 3.93 8.62
C PHE A 98 -2.79 2.81 9.24
N GLY A 99 -1.91 3.19 10.16
CA GLY A 99 -1.05 2.24 10.86
C GLY A 99 0.13 1.75 10.04
N ALA A 100 0.53 2.48 8.99
CA ALA A 100 1.63 2.12 8.10
C ALA A 100 3.02 2.46 8.66
N GLY A 101 3.12 3.25 9.73
CA GLY A 101 4.40 3.66 10.31
C GLY A 101 5.20 2.52 10.96
N ALA A 102 4.55 1.39 11.26
CA ALA A 102 5.25 0.18 11.69
C ALA A 102 4.88 -0.98 10.77
N TYR A 103 5.90 -1.69 10.27
CA TYR A 103 5.75 -2.85 9.38
C TYR A 103 5.02 -2.55 8.05
N GLY A 104 4.96 -1.29 7.64
CA GLY A 104 4.63 -0.88 6.29
C GLY A 104 5.87 -1.02 5.41
N PHE A 105 6.65 0.06 5.27
CA PHE A 105 7.85 0.05 4.41
C PHE A 105 8.85 -1.05 4.77
N THR A 106 9.10 -1.31 6.06
CA THR A 106 10.09 -2.31 6.50
C THR A 106 9.74 -3.75 6.10
N MET A 107 8.48 -4.06 5.84
CA MET A 107 8.02 -5.35 5.30
C MET A 107 7.69 -5.28 3.81
N SER A 108 7.86 -4.13 3.18
CA SER A 108 7.67 -4.00 1.74
C SER A 108 8.73 -4.80 0.96
N SER A 109 8.41 -5.15 -0.26
CA SER A 109 9.28 -5.96 -1.12
C SER A 109 9.20 -5.52 -2.58
N ASN A 110 10.04 -6.11 -3.41
CA ASN A 110 9.98 -5.96 -4.85
C ASN A 110 9.18 -7.10 -5.53
N TYR A 111 8.26 -7.71 -4.81
CA TYR A 111 7.39 -8.73 -5.39
C TYR A 111 6.75 -8.25 -6.68
N ASN A 112 6.72 -9.10 -7.70
CA ASN A 112 6.30 -8.78 -9.07
C ASN A 112 7.11 -7.65 -9.73
N SER A 113 8.40 -7.51 -9.38
CA SER A 113 9.31 -6.48 -9.89
C SER A 113 8.77 -5.04 -9.70
N ARG A 114 8.00 -4.82 -8.65
CA ARG A 114 7.51 -3.50 -8.30
C ARG A 114 8.53 -2.76 -7.43
N GLY A 115 8.81 -1.51 -7.78
CA GLY A 115 9.64 -0.63 -6.96
C GLY A 115 8.90 -0.23 -5.69
N ARG A 116 9.62 -0.14 -4.58
CA ARG A 116 9.06 0.33 -3.31
C ARG A 116 8.63 1.79 -3.39
N ALA A 117 7.57 2.11 -2.67
CA ALA A 117 7.04 3.47 -2.61
C ALA A 117 8.05 4.47 -2.00
N PRO A 118 7.97 5.77 -2.34
CA PRO A 118 8.75 6.80 -1.66
C PRO A 118 8.25 6.97 -0.23
N GLU A 119 9.12 7.47 0.65
CA GLU A 119 8.72 7.88 1.99
C GLU A 119 8.85 9.40 2.13
N LEU A 120 7.78 10.00 2.63
CA LEU A 120 7.69 11.42 2.93
C LEU A 120 7.53 11.60 4.44
N MET A 121 8.24 12.55 5.01
CA MET A 121 8.07 12.96 6.40
C MET A 121 7.42 14.34 6.43
N VAL A 122 6.37 14.47 7.24
CA VAL A 122 5.65 15.73 7.44
C VAL A 122 6.01 16.28 8.81
N ASP A 123 6.49 17.51 8.83
CA ASP A 123 6.81 18.27 10.04
C ASP A 123 6.08 19.63 9.99
N GLY A 124 4.96 19.70 10.67
CA GLY A 124 4.07 20.87 10.59
C GLY A 124 3.53 21.07 9.18
N ASP A 125 3.95 22.15 8.54
CA ASP A 125 3.58 22.54 7.15
C ASP A 125 4.63 22.10 6.11
N ARG A 126 5.70 21.45 6.54
CA ARG A 126 6.79 21.03 5.67
C ARG A 126 6.68 19.56 5.31
N VAL A 127 6.99 19.26 4.05
CA VAL A 127 7.07 17.90 3.53
C VAL A 127 8.49 17.62 3.07
N HIS A 128 9.09 16.56 3.60
CA HIS A 128 10.44 16.14 3.29
C HIS A 128 10.42 14.79 2.60
N LEU A 129 11.04 14.70 1.42
CA LEU A 129 11.32 13.42 0.78
C LEU A 129 12.49 12.76 1.53
N VAL A 130 12.21 11.73 2.32
CA VAL A 130 13.23 11.03 3.11
C VAL A 130 13.70 9.74 2.45
N ARG A 131 12.93 9.25 1.46
CA ARG A 131 13.31 8.12 0.60
C ARG A 131 12.69 8.30 -0.78
N GLU A 132 13.51 8.20 -1.81
CA GLU A 132 13.05 8.21 -3.19
C GLU A 132 12.30 6.92 -3.54
N ARG A 133 11.44 6.99 -4.55
CA ARG A 133 10.80 5.80 -5.13
C ARG A 133 11.86 4.95 -5.82
N GLU A 134 11.85 3.64 -5.57
CA GLU A 134 12.72 2.71 -6.30
C GLU A 134 12.35 2.68 -7.79
N THR A 135 13.38 2.73 -8.61
CA THR A 135 13.31 2.52 -10.06
C THR A 135 13.62 1.06 -10.41
N ILE A 136 13.33 0.65 -11.64
CA ILE A 136 13.75 -0.65 -12.16
C ILE A 136 15.28 -0.81 -12.09
N ALA A 137 16.02 0.27 -12.38
CA ALA A 137 17.49 0.24 -12.28
C ALA A 137 17.98 -0.02 -10.85
N ASP A 138 17.25 0.48 -9.83
CA ASP A 138 17.58 0.20 -8.42
C ASP A 138 17.36 -1.28 -8.09
N ILE A 139 16.29 -1.87 -8.60
CA ILE A 139 15.99 -3.30 -8.40
C ILE A 139 17.10 -4.15 -9.03
N MET A 140 17.51 -3.81 -10.25
CA MET A 140 18.50 -4.58 -11.03
C MET A 140 19.96 -4.26 -10.69
N ARG A 141 20.21 -3.32 -9.78
CA ARG A 141 21.56 -2.80 -9.48
C ARG A 141 22.60 -3.87 -9.17
N SER A 142 22.20 -5.01 -8.60
CA SER A 142 23.08 -6.10 -8.21
C SER A 142 23.14 -7.22 -9.25
N GLU A 143 22.47 -7.07 -10.37
CA GLU A 143 22.44 -8.06 -11.44
C GLU A 143 23.54 -7.78 -12.47
N SER A 144 24.01 -8.83 -13.10
CA SER A 144 24.97 -8.76 -14.21
C SER A 144 24.61 -9.76 -15.30
N CYS A 145 24.90 -9.41 -16.54
CA CYS A 145 24.75 -10.35 -17.66
C CYS A 145 25.73 -11.52 -17.51
N LEU A 146 25.31 -12.68 -17.97
CA LEU A 146 26.23 -13.80 -18.15
C LEU A 146 27.32 -13.44 -19.20
N PRO A 147 28.56 -13.89 -19.01
CA PRO A 147 29.58 -13.73 -20.05
C PRO A 147 29.12 -14.43 -21.33
N GLU A 148 29.48 -13.85 -22.47
CA GLU A 148 29.28 -14.50 -23.77
C GLU A 148 29.99 -15.86 -23.76
N LEU A 149 29.26 -16.89 -24.18
CA LEU A 149 29.89 -18.21 -24.35
C LEU A 149 30.87 -18.11 -25.52
N PRO A 150 32.11 -18.63 -25.38
CA PRO A 150 33.01 -18.71 -26.52
C PRO A 150 32.38 -19.57 -27.61
N GLU A 151 32.45 -19.11 -28.87
CA GLU A 151 32.04 -19.84 -30.06
C GLU A 151 32.75 -21.18 -30.22
#